data_3b84bae26b9ce9132fbe248b3c2b9946
#
_entry.id   3b84bae26b9ce9132fbe248b3c2b9946
#
_cell.length_a   1.000
_cell.length_b   1.000
_cell.length_c   1.000
_cell.angle_alpha   90.00
_cell.angle_beta   90.00
_cell.angle_gamma   90.00
#
_symmetry.space_group_name_H-M   'P 1'
#
loop_
_entity.id
_entity.type
_entity.pdbx_description
1 polymer ?
#
loop_
_entity_poly.entity_id
_entity_poly.type
_entity_poly.pdbx_seq_one_letter_code
_entity_poly.pdbx_strand_id
1 'polypeptide(L)'
;LRVKVKMKDRLSDQDVIFAGMRQRILREIVKHGSPSSVVIADSSPLLSLLYLEQPNDAFKEQARNAMKETDLVLLCEPVPPPVMKDPNRLHTFEESLEYHERLKKILADDFPELDPVLLVGDIDYRVSTAFAAIMERMNG
;
A
#
# COMPACT_ATOMS: atom_id res chain seq x y z
N LEU A 1 11.67 -20.50 -14.70
CA LEU A 1 10.50 -21.26 -14.21
C LEU A 1 9.68 -20.36 -13.28
N ARG A 2 8.62 -19.72 -13.81
CA ARG A 2 7.66 -19.01 -12.94
C ARG A 2 6.78 -20.06 -12.28
N VAL A 3 7.09 -20.41 -11.06
CA VAL A 3 6.19 -21.20 -10.23
C VAL A 3 4.95 -20.33 -9.95
N LYS A 4 3.83 -20.66 -10.58
CA LYS A 4 2.51 -20.13 -10.19
C LYS A 4 2.16 -20.74 -8.83
N VAL A 5 2.67 -20.15 -7.77
CA VAL A 5 2.15 -20.44 -6.44
C VAL A 5 0.76 -19.84 -6.38
N LYS A 6 -0.25 -20.63 -6.07
CA LYS A 6 -1.62 -20.15 -5.90
C LYS A 6 -1.59 -19.03 -4.86
N MET A 7 -1.99 -17.82 -5.26
CA MET A 7 -1.87 -16.64 -4.39
C MET A 7 -2.69 -16.76 -3.10
N LYS A 8 -3.75 -17.58 -3.08
CA LYS A 8 -4.51 -17.89 -1.84
C LYS A 8 -3.65 -18.53 -0.76
N ASP A 9 -2.72 -19.40 -1.14
CA ASP A 9 -1.85 -20.09 -0.18
C ASP A 9 -0.77 -19.15 0.39
N ARG A 10 -0.45 -18.06 -0.32
CA ARG A 10 0.50 -17.03 0.13
C ARG A 10 -0.11 -15.97 1.05
N LEU A 11 -1.42 -15.75 0.99
CA LEU A 11 -2.09 -14.79 1.87
C LEU A 11 -2.07 -15.23 3.34
N SER A 12 -1.83 -16.52 3.62
CA SER A 12 -1.69 -17.04 4.99
C SER A 12 -0.32 -16.73 5.63
N ASP A 13 0.72 -16.44 4.81
CA ASP A 13 2.08 -16.20 5.29
C ASP A 13 2.40 -14.70 5.34
N GLN A 14 1.58 -13.93 6.07
CA GLN A 14 1.71 -12.48 6.12
C GLN A 14 3.04 -11.99 6.69
N ASP A 15 3.65 -12.72 7.62
CA ASP A 15 4.98 -12.37 8.16
C ASP A 15 6.05 -12.42 7.08
N VAL A 16 6.02 -13.43 6.22
CA VAL A 16 6.97 -13.60 5.11
C VAL A 16 6.74 -12.54 4.04
N ILE A 17 5.47 -12.29 3.71
CA ILE A 17 5.08 -11.27 2.72
C ILE A 17 5.51 -9.88 3.21
N PHE A 18 5.23 -9.55 4.45
CA PHE A 18 5.62 -8.30 5.09
C PHE A 18 7.14 -8.09 5.05
N ALA A 19 7.90 -9.08 5.50
CA ALA A 19 9.35 -9.00 5.52
C ALA A 19 9.93 -8.84 4.09
N GLY A 20 9.38 -9.57 3.13
CA GLY A 20 9.78 -9.47 1.73
C GLY A 20 9.50 -8.11 1.10
N MET A 21 8.33 -7.53 1.36
CA MET A 21 7.98 -6.18 0.90
C MET A 21 8.90 -5.13 1.51
N ARG A 22 9.09 -5.17 2.82
CA ARG A 22 9.97 -4.23 3.53
C ARG A 22 11.39 -4.30 2.99
N GLN A 23 11.95 -5.49 2.84
CA GLN A 23 13.31 -5.67 2.31
C GLN A 23 13.46 -5.10 0.90
N ARG A 24 12.45 -5.29 0.04
CA ARG A 24 12.47 -4.76 -1.33
C ARG A 24 12.45 -3.24 -1.35
N ILE A 25 11.58 -2.62 -0.56
CA ILE A 25 11.49 -1.16 -0.45
C ILE A 25 12.81 -0.58 0.06
N LEU A 26 13.38 -1.12 1.14
CA LEU A 26 14.65 -0.66 1.68
C LEU A 26 15.80 -0.80 0.68
N ARG A 27 15.82 -1.88 -0.10
CA ARG A 27 16.83 -2.06 -1.16
C ARG A 27 16.74 -0.97 -2.22
N GLU A 28 15.54 -0.62 -2.65
CA GLU A 28 15.35 0.45 -3.66
C GLU A 28 15.71 1.83 -3.09
N ILE A 29 15.37 2.10 -1.82
CA ILE A 29 15.77 3.33 -1.14
C ILE A 29 17.30 3.45 -1.06
N VAL A 30 17.99 2.38 -0.66
CA VAL A 30 19.46 2.38 -0.57
C VAL A 30 20.11 2.57 -1.95
N LYS A 31 19.55 1.95 -2.97
CA LYS A 31 20.11 1.96 -4.32
C LYS A 31 19.85 3.27 -5.07
N HIS A 32 18.69 3.86 -4.91
CA HIS A 32 18.20 4.96 -5.73
C HIS A 32 17.81 6.21 -4.92
N GLY A 33 17.68 6.09 -3.60
CA GLY A 33 17.27 7.20 -2.74
C GLY A 33 18.32 8.29 -2.71
N SER A 34 17.90 9.51 -3.02
CA SER A 34 18.68 10.74 -2.84
C SER A 34 17.70 11.89 -2.51
N PRO A 35 18.14 13.03 -1.98
CA PRO A 35 17.24 14.15 -1.68
C PRO A 35 16.46 14.69 -2.88
N SER A 36 16.91 14.40 -4.09
CA SER A 36 16.29 14.85 -5.35
C SER A 36 15.54 13.75 -6.09
N SER A 37 15.40 12.55 -5.52
CA SER A 37 14.72 11.41 -6.14
C SER A 37 13.47 10.99 -5.37
N VAL A 38 12.56 10.34 -6.08
CA VAL A 38 11.34 9.76 -5.54
C VAL A 38 11.37 8.26 -5.79
N VAL A 39 11.14 7.48 -4.74
CA VAL A 39 10.93 6.03 -4.83
C VAL A 39 9.44 5.75 -4.60
N ILE A 40 8.77 5.20 -5.60
CA ILE A 40 7.36 4.85 -5.52
C ILE A 40 7.25 3.33 -5.39
N ALA A 41 6.59 2.88 -4.33
CA ALA A 41 6.28 1.48 -4.12
C ALA A 41 4.79 1.22 -4.42
N ASP A 42 4.52 0.33 -5.36
CA ASP A 42 3.18 -0.18 -5.64
C ASP A 42 2.88 -1.35 -4.69
N SER A 43 2.69 -1.05 -3.50
CA SER A 43 2.21 -1.83 -2.35
C SER A 43 2.90 -1.37 -1.06
N SER A 44 2.30 -1.66 0.06
CA SER A 44 2.80 -1.24 1.37
C SER A 44 2.78 -2.41 2.34
N PRO A 45 3.74 -2.49 3.28
CA PRO A 45 3.67 -3.42 4.39
C PRO A 45 2.37 -3.35 5.20
N LEU A 46 1.67 -2.22 5.20
CA LEU A 46 0.36 -2.05 5.82
C LEU A 46 -0.71 -2.99 5.25
N LEU A 47 -0.58 -3.39 3.98
CA LEU A 47 -1.53 -4.33 3.36
C LEU A 47 -1.56 -5.68 4.07
N SER A 48 -0.47 -6.09 4.69
CA SER A 48 -0.45 -7.32 5.49
C SER A 48 -1.42 -7.28 6.68
N LEU A 49 -1.70 -6.10 7.22
CA LEU A 49 -2.69 -5.93 8.29
C LEU A 49 -4.13 -6.23 7.84
N LEU A 50 -4.43 -6.03 6.54
CA LEU A 50 -5.75 -6.34 5.99
C LEU A 50 -6.06 -7.84 5.97
N TYR A 51 -5.03 -8.65 5.77
CA TYR A 51 -5.16 -10.10 5.60
C TYR A 51 -5.02 -10.87 6.91
N LEU A 52 -4.66 -10.20 8.00
CA LEU A 52 -4.65 -10.76 9.33
C LEU A 52 -6.04 -10.57 9.96
N GLU A 53 -6.63 -11.64 10.48
CA GLU A 53 -7.91 -11.57 11.16
C GLU A 53 -7.84 -10.71 12.42
N GLN A 54 -6.77 -10.91 13.20
CA GLN A 54 -6.51 -10.13 14.42
C GLN A 54 -5.01 -9.83 14.52
N PRO A 55 -4.53 -8.74 13.92
CA PRO A 55 -3.14 -8.34 14.05
C PRO A 55 -2.85 -7.97 15.52
N ASN A 56 -1.84 -8.59 16.10
CA ASN A 56 -1.41 -8.27 17.45
C ASN A 56 -0.62 -6.95 17.49
N ASP A 57 -0.43 -6.41 18.68
CA ASP A 57 0.26 -5.13 18.87
C ASP A 57 1.72 -5.17 18.39
N ALA A 58 2.39 -6.30 18.53
CA ALA A 58 3.76 -6.48 18.05
C ALA A 58 3.84 -6.36 16.51
N PHE A 59 2.87 -6.95 15.78
CA PHE A 59 2.81 -6.83 14.32
C PHE A 59 2.47 -5.40 13.88
N LYS A 60 1.55 -4.74 14.57
CA LYS A 60 1.22 -3.32 14.32
C LYS A 60 2.45 -2.43 14.53
N GLU A 61 3.24 -2.68 15.56
CA GLU A 61 4.46 -1.93 15.82
C GLU A 61 5.54 -2.19 14.76
N GLN A 62 5.67 -3.42 14.28
CA GLN A 62 6.55 -3.73 13.14
C GLN A 62 6.10 -2.99 11.88
N ALA A 63 4.80 -2.93 11.61
CA ALA A 63 4.24 -2.17 10.48
C ALA A 63 4.54 -0.67 10.64
N ARG A 64 4.36 -0.10 11.83
CA ARG A 64 4.68 1.30 12.11
C ARG A 64 6.16 1.59 11.88
N ASN A 65 7.05 0.72 12.35
CA ASN A 65 8.48 0.87 12.12
C ASN A 65 8.85 0.77 10.63
N ALA A 66 8.20 -0.11 9.87
CA ALA A 66 8.40 -0.21 8.43
C ALA A 66 7.96 1.06 7.68
N MET A 67 6.96 1.77 8.20
CA MET A 67 6.45 3.00 7.58
C MET A 67 7.26 4.24 7.90
N LYS A 68 8.23 4.18 8.81
CA LYS A 68 9.12 5.32 9.13
C LYS A 68 9.97 5.78 7.93
N GLU A 69 10.21 4.89 6.99
CA GLU A 69 10.94 5.19 5.74
C GLU A 69 10.02 5.74 4.63
N THR A 70 8.74 5.95 4.93
CA THR A 70 7.75 6.41 3.97
C THR A 70 7.37 7.86 4.27
N ASP A 71 7.63 8.75 3.33
CA ASP A 71 7.32 10.19 3.46
C ASP A 71 5.88 10.51 3.11
N LEU A 72 5.25 9.69 2.25
CA LEU A 72 3.91 9.94 1.74
C LEU A 72 3.18 8.62 1.48
N VAL A 73 1.96 8.52 1.95
CA VAL A 73 1.05 7.41 1.65
C VAL A 73 -0.04 7.91 0.71
N LEU A 74 -0.16 7.26 -0.46
CA LEU A 74 -1.23 7.50 -1.42
C LEU A 74 -2.22 6.35 -1.35
N LEU A 75 -3.46 6.64 -0.98
CA LEU A 75 -4.52 5.64 -0.86
C LEU A 75 -5.46 5.70 -2.05
N CYS A 76 -5.36 4.72 -2.94
CA CYS A 76 -6.17 4.66 -4.15
C CYS A 76 -7.55 4.06 -3.85
N GLU A 77 -8.62 4.80 -4.15
CA GLU A 77 -9.97 4.25 -4.12
C GLU A 77 -10.16 3.21 -5.24
N PRO A 78 -10.85 2.09 -4.98
CA PRO A 78 -11.16 1.10 -6.02
C PRO A 78 -11.93 1.72 -7.20
N VAL A 79 -11.61 1.29 -8.41
CA VAL A 79 -12.26 1.75 -9.65
C VAL A 79 -13.27 0.70 -10.11
N PRO A 80 -14.54 1.11 -10.38
CA PRO A 80 -15.57 0.17 -10.82
C PRO A 80 -15.31 -0.37 -12.24
N PRO A 81 -15.86 -1.57 -12.57
CA PRO A 81 -15.89 -2.07 -13.93
C PRO A 81 -16.66 -1.09 -14.86
N PRO A 82 -16.35 -1.02 -16.17
CA PRO A 82 -15.47 -1.93 -16.93
C PRO A 82 -13.99 -1.54 -16.96
N VAL A 83 -13.61 -0.42 -16.33
CA VAL A 83 -12.25 0.15 -16.40
C VAL A 83 -11.20 -0.83 -15.88
N MET A 84 -11.58 -1.70 -14.95
CA MET A 84 -10.69 -2.65 -14.29
C MET A 84 -11.11 -4.11 -14.52
N LYS A 85 -11.25 -4.52 -15.79
CA LYS A 85 -11.40 -5.93 -16.16
C LYS A 85 -10.01 -6.59 -16.25
N ASP A 86 -9.49 -7.04 -15.15
CA ASP A 86 -8.31 -7.90 -15.11
C ASP A 86 -8.73 -9.31 -14.67
N PRO A 87 -8.63 -10.34 -15.55
CA PRO A 87 -8.99 -11.71 -15.22
C PRO A 87 -8.07 -12.33 -14.13
N ASN A 88 -6.94 -11.69 -13.83
CA ASN A 88 -6.01 -12.13 -12.79
C ASN A 88 -6.26 -11.47 -11.43
N ARG A 89 -7.26 -10.60 -11.30
CA ARG A 89 -7.60 -10.00 -10.02
C ARG A 89 -8.10 -11.04 -9.03
N LEU A 90 -7.57 -10.93 -7.82
CA LEU A 90 -7.93 -11.83 -6.71
C LEU A 90 -9.29 -11.49 -6.10
N HIS A 91 -9.68 -10.22 -6.17
CA HIS A 91 -10.88 -9.71 -5.49
C HIS A 91 -11.87 -9.13 -6.49
N THR A 92 -13.15 -9.30 -6.20
CA THR A 92 -14.22 -8.57 -6.89
C THR A 92 -14.13 -7.07 -6.57
N PHE A 93 -14.91 -6.26 -7.28
CA PHE A 93 -14.98 -4.82 -6.98
C PHE A 93 -15.56 -4.59 -5.58
N GLU A 94 -16.58 -5.34 -5.19
CA GLU A 94 -17.21 -5.27 -3.88
C GLU A 94 -16.24 -5.64 -2.76
N GLU A 95 -15.50 -6.73 -2.92
CA GLU A 95 -14.43 -7.12 -1.98
C GLU A 95 -13.34 -6.04 -1.89
N SER A 96 -12.98 -5.42 -3.01
CA SER A 96 -12.01 -4.33 -3.03
C SER A 96 -12.49 -3.10 -2.27
N LEU A 97 -13.78 -2.78 -2.34
CA LEU A 97 -14.39 -1.70 -1.54
C LEU A 97 -14.35 -2.04 -0.04
N GLU A 98 -14.68 -3.26 0.35
CA GLU A 98 -14.62 -3.69 1.75
C GLU A 98 -13.20 -3.59 2.31
N TYR A 99 -12.20 -4.06 1.55
CA TYR A 99 -10.79 -3.93 1.93
C TYR A 99 -10.35 -2.47 2.02
N HIS A 100 -10.81 -1.62 1.10
CA HIS A 100 -10.50 -0.19 1.12
C HIS A 100 -11.05 0.49 2.37
N GLU A 101 -12.32 0.24 2.73
CA GLU A 101 -12.92 0.78 3.95
C GLU A 101 -12.23 0.26 5.21
N ARG A 102 -11.87 -1.02 5.24
CA ARG A 102 -11.10 -1.60 6.33
C ARG A 102 -9.71 -0.96 6.46
N LEU A 103 -9.02 -0.71 5.36
CA LEU A 103 -7.71 -0.05 5.36
C LEU A 103 -7.83 1.39 5.86
N LYS A 104 -8.81 2.14 5.41
CA LYS A 104 -9.09 3.50 5.90
C LYS A 104 -9.28 3.51 7.42
N LYS A 105 -10.04 2.54 7.94
CA LYS A 105 -10.26 2.41 9.38
C LYS A 105 -8.97 2.09 10.14
N ILE A 106 -8.16 1.15 9.64
CA ILE A 106 -6.86 0.81 10.24
C ILE A 106 -5.94 2.03 10.27
N LEU A 107 -5.87 2.77 9.17
CA LEU A 107 -5.05 3.98 9.08
C LEU A 107 -5.51 5.05 10.07
N ALA A 108 -6.82 5.29 10.17
CA ALA A 108 -7.36 6.29 11.08
C ALA A 108 -7.17 5.92 12.56
N ASP A 109 -7.39 4.65 12.91
CA ASP A 109 -7.37 4.19 14.30
C ASP A 109 -5.95 3.90 14.83
N ASP A 110 -5.13 3.24 13.99
CA ASP A 110 -3.83 2.72 14.42
C ASP A 110 -2.62 3.51 13.89
N PHE A 111 -2.79 4.28 12.81
CA PHE A 111 -1.70 5.00 12.11
C PHE A 111 -2.10 6.43 11.71
N PRO A 112 -2.67 7.22 12.62
CA PRO A 112 -3.13 8.58 12.29
C PRO A 112 -1.97 9.50 11.83
N GLU A 113 -0.74 9.19 12.22
CA GLU A 113 0.45 9.94 11.85
C GLU A 113 0.81 9.84 10.36
N LEU A 114 0.30 8.85 9.65
CA LEU A 114 0.58 8.67 8.22
C LEU A 114 -0.19 9.63 7.32
N ASP A 115 -1.34 10.12 7.79
CA ASP A 115 -2.20 11.10 7.10
C ASP A 115 -2.26 10.89 5.57
N PRO A 116 -2.85 9.78 5.11
CA PRO A 116 -2.78 9.39 3.71
C PRO A 116 -3.55 10.35 2.80
N VAL A 117 -3.02 10.61 1.62
CA VAL A 117 -3.72 11.35 0.56
C VAL A 117 -4.61 10.38 -0.21
N LEU A 118 -5.91 10.63 -0.19
CA LEU A 118 -6.89 9.81 -0.89
C LEU A 118 -6.92 10.16 -2.39
N LEU A 119 -6.71 9.16 -3.24
CA LEU A 119 -6.79 9.29 -4.69
C LEU A 119 -8.14 8.77 -5.19
N VAL A 120 -9.00 9.68 -5.63
CA VAL A 120 -10.36 9.41 -6.10
C VAL A 120 -10.57 9.96 -7.52
N GLY A 121 -11.68 9.60 -8.14
CA GLY A 121 -12.05 10.10 -9.47
C GLY A 121 -11.35 9.36 -10.61
N ASP A 122 -11.27 10.01 -11.77
CA ASP A 122 -10.61 9.47 -12.95
C ASP A 122 -9.08 9.46 -12.83
N ILE A 123 -8.42 8.83 -13.79
CA ILE A 123 -6.97 8.65 -13.76
C ILE A 123 -6.22 9.99 -13.80
N ASP A 124 -6.69 10.96 -14.58
CA ASP A 124 -6.01 12.25 -14.73
C ASP A 124 -6.08 13.05 -13.41
N TYR A 125 -7.24 13.02 -12.76
CA TYR A 125 -7.40 13.65 -11.45
C TYR A 125 -6.54 12.98 -10.38
N ARG A 126 -6.47 11.64 -10.35
CA ARG A 126 -5.61 10.89 -9.42
C ARG A 126 -4.15 11.19 -9.63
N VAL A 127 -3.69 11.22 -10.88
CA VAL A 127 -2.29 11.55 -11.21
C VAL A 127 -1.96 12.99 -10.79
N SER A 128 -2.83 13.94 -11.07
CA SER A 128 -2.64 15.34 -10.67
C SER A 128 -2.58 15.50 -9.15
N THR A 129 -3.46 14.83 -8.42
CA THR A 129 -3.50 14.84 -6.96
C THR A 129 -2.22 14.23 -6.38
N ALA A 130 -1.80 13.07 -6.88
CA ALA A 130 -0.58 12.41 -6.44
C ALA A 130 0.67 13.25 -6.72
N PHE A 131 0.76 13.83 -7.91
CA PHE A 131 1.87 14.69 -8.30
C PHE A 131 1.98 15.93 -7.39
N ALA A 132 0.86 16.60 -7.12
CA ALA A 132 0.82 17.75 -6.22
C ALA A 132 1.30 17.39 -4.81
N ALA A 133 0.84 16.27 -4.27
CA ALA A 133 1.24 15.78 -2.95
C ALA A 133 2.74 15.44 -2.88
N ILE A 134 3.29 14.82 -3.92
CA ILE A 134 4.72 14.51 -4.02
C ILE A 134 5.53 15.81 -4.05
N MET A 135 5.15 16.77 -4.89
CA MET A 135 5.86 18.04 -5.01
C MET A 135 5.82 18.83 -3.71
N GLU A 136 4.70 18.84 -3.00
CA GLU A 136 4.59 19.48 -1.69
C GLU A 136 5.58 18.86 -0.69
N ARG A 137 5.69 17.54 -0.65
CA ARG A 137 6.64 16.82 0.23
C ARG A 137 8.10 17.12 -0.15
N MET A 138 8.43 17.21 -1.43
CA MET A 138 9.79 17.50 -1.89
C MET A 138 10.20 18.95 -1.61
N ASN A 139 9.27 19.89 -1.62
CA ASN A 139 9.53 21.32 -1.43
C ASN A 139 9.36 21.78 0.04
N GLY A 140 8.75 20.94 0.84
CA GLY A 140 8.59 21.15 2.27
C GLY A 140 9.72 20.57 3.06
#